data_c8b79a3f73fc41fe7ef9d100f8c46cd9
#
_entry.id   c8b79a3f73fc41fe7ef9d100f8c46cd9
#
_cell.length_a   1.000
_cell.length_b   1.000
_cell.length_c   1.000
_cell.angle_alpha   90.00
_cell.angle_beta   90.00
_cell.angle_gamma   90.00
#
_symmetry.space_group_name_H-M   'P 1'
#
loop_
_entity.id
_entity.type
_entity.pdbx_description
1 polymer ?
#
loop_
_entity_poly.entity_id
_entity_poly.type
_entity_poly.pdbx_seq_one_letter_code
_entity_poly.pdbx_strand_id
1 'polypeptide(L)'
;MGRTPADWDITTNATPEDIQPLFPKSFYENKFGTVTVVTESKKDSLKHVEVTPYRAEVSYSDKRHPATVTFVRTIEEDLKRRDFTINALALDLGTWNTEHGAQEKIKIIDLFGGQNDIKEKLIRAVGNAEERFKEDALRLLRAARLATQLDFDIEPKTASAIKKHTGLLRFVAKERMH
;
A
#
# COMPACT_ATOMS: atom_id res chain seq x y z
N MET A 1 7.32 13.51 -8.13
CA MET A 1 8.65 13.19 -7.57
C MET A 1 9.73 12.97 -8.64
N GLY A 2 9.41 12.78 -9.92
CA GLY A 2 10.35 12.68 -11.04
C GLY A 2 11.29 11.47 -11.01
N ARG A 3 10.97 10.45 -10.18
CA ARG A 3 11.74 9.19 -10.11
C ARG A 3 11.06 8.13 -10.96
N THR A 4 11.85 7.25 -11.58
CA THR A 4 11.34 6.06 -12.25
C THR A 4 10.83 5.07 -11.21
N PRO A 5 9.61 4.50 -11.35
CA PRO A 5 9.11 3.47 -10.45
C PRO A 5 10.02 2.23 -10.48
N ALA A 6 10.25 1.65 -9.29
CA ALA A 6 10.99 0.39 -9.16
C ALA A 6 10.09 -0.82 -9.41
N ASP A 7 8.82 -0.70 -9.06
CA ASP A 7 7.78 -1.74 -9.12
C ASP A 7 6.42 -1.13 -9.48
N TRP A 8 5.47 -1.98 -9.76
CA TRP A 8 4.11 -1.62 -10.13
C TRP A 8 3.13 -2.55 -9.42
N ASP A 9 2.33 -1.94 -8.54
CA ASP A 9 1.27 -2.62 -7.81
C ASP A 9 -0.08 -2.24 -8.41
N ILE A 10 -0.88 -3.24 -8.76
CA ILE A 10 -2.27 -3.06 -9.20
C ILE A 10 -3.17 -3.52 -8.08
N THR A 11 -4.21 -2.76 -7.80
CA THR A 11 -5.23 -3.17 -6.85
C THR A 11 -6.60 -3.19 -7.51
N THR A 12 -7.46 -4.16 -7.14
CA THR A 12 -8.72 -4.44 -7.82
C THR A 12 -9.77 -4.96 -6.84
N ASN A 13 -11.05 -4.89 -7.24
CA ASN A 13 -12.14 -5.56 -6.52
C ASN A 13 -12.37 -7.00 -6.97
N ALA A 14 -11.62 -7.50 -7.97
CA ALA A 14 -11.67 -8.89 -8.40
C ALA A 14 -11.01 -9.81 -7.38
N THR A 15 -11.50 -11.05 -7.27
CA THR A 15 -10.89 -12.07 -6.41
C THR A 15 -9.67 -12.71 -7.11
N PRO A 16 -8.76 -13.39 -6.37
CA PRO A 16 -7.66 -14.11 -7.00
C PRO A 16 -8.13 -15.14 -8.04
N GLU A 17 -9.28 -15.78 -7.78
CA GLU A 17 -9.91 -16.75 -8.66
C GLU A 17 -10.41 -16.11 -9.97
N ASP A 18 -10.78 -14.83 -9.94
CA ASP A 18 -11.16 -14.06 -11.13
C ASP A 18 -9.92 -13.58 -11.91
N ILE A 19 -8.81 -13.28 -11.20
CA ILE A 19 -7.60 -12.72 -11.80
C ILE A 19 -6.78 -13.80 -12.52
N GLN A 20 -6.55 -14.97 -11.89
CA GLN A 20 -5.67 -16.00 -12.43
C GLN A 20 -6.03 -16.48 -13.84
N PRO A 21 -7.31 -16.72 -14.18
CA PRO A 21 -7.68 -17.16 -15.53
C PRO A 21 -7.36 -16.15 -16.64
N LEU A 22 -7.25 -14.85 -16.28
CA LEU A 22 -6.93 -13.79 -17.24
C LEU A 22 -5.45 -13.75 -17.60
N PHE A 23 -4.59 -14.34 -16.75
CA PHE A 23 -3.15 -14.28 -16.89
C PHE A 23 -2.53 -15.68 -16.80
N PRO A 24 -2.35 -16.41 -17.93
CA PRO A 24 -1.82 -17.77 -17.92
C PRO A 24 -0.43 -17.91 -17.29
N LYS A 25 0.37 -16.84 -17.35
CA LYS A 25 1.68 -16.78 -16.70
C LYS A 25 1.56 -16.00 -15.39
N SER A 26 0.89 -16.57 -14.39
CA SER A 26 0.75 -15.98 -13.07
C SER A 26 0.90 -17.02 -11.97
N PHE A 27 1.26 -16.58 -10.78
CA PHE A 27 1.24 -17.41 -9.58
C PHE A 27 0.59 -16.67 -8.43
N TYR A 28 -0.06 -17.43 -7.57
CA TYR A 28 -0.88 -16.94 -6.49
C TYR A 28 -0.23 -17.23 -5.13
N GLU A 29 0.02 -16.18 -4.35
CA GLU A 29 0.44 -16.29 -2.96
C GLU A 29 -0.77 -16.27 -2.04
N ASN A 30 -1.19 -17.45 -1.58
CA ASN A 30 -2.43 -17.68 -0.82
C ASN A 30 -2.59 -16.85 0.46
N LYS A 31 -1.49 -16.37 1.06
CA LYS A 31 -1.54 -15.76 2.39
C LYS A 31 -2.21 -14.38 2.40
N PHE A 32 -2.11 -13.62 1.31
CA PHE A 32 -2.59 -12.23 1.25
C PHE A 32 -3.47 -11.93 0.04
N GLY A 33 -3.75 -12.92 -0.79
CA GLY A 33 -4.56 -12.76 -1.98
C GLY A 33 -3.84 -12.12 -3.18
N THR A 34 -2.53 -11.93 -3.12
CA THR A 34 -1.79 -11.31 -4.21
C THR A 34 -1.53 -12.31 -5.32
N VAL A 35 -1.86 -11.94 -6.55
CA VAL A 35 -1.52 -12.68 -7.77
C VAL A 35 -0.36 -11.95 -8.44
N THR A 36 0.77 -12.62 -8.58
CA THR A 36 1.90 -12.06 -9.34
C THR A 36 1.79 -12.48 -10.79
N VAL A 37 1.64 -11.50 -11.67
CA VAL A 37 1.57 -11.68 -13.12
C VAL A 37 2.97 -11.54 -13.71
N VAL A 38 3.41 -12.55 -14.47
CA VAL A 38 4.67 -12.53 -15.21
C VAL A 38 4.41 -11.96 -16.60
N THR A 39 4.95 -10.79 -16.88
CA THR A 39 4.78 -10.14 -18.17
C THR A 39 5.91 -10.48 -19.15
N GLU A 40 5.75 -10.14 -20.42
CA GLU A 40 6.79 -10.28 -21.43
C GLU A 40 7.66 -9.01 -21.59
N SER A 41 7.55 -8.08 -20.63
CA SER A 41 8.29 -6.83 -20.66
C SER A 41 9.80 -7.05 -20.52
N LYS A 42 10.58 -6.30 -21.30
CA LYS A 42 12.04 -6.25 -21.16
C LYS A 42 12.51 -5.35 -20.03
N LYS A 43 11.60 -4.51 -19.47
CA LYS A 43 11.90 -3.64 -18.32
C LYS A 43 11.75 -4.44 -17.04
N ASP A 44 12.79 -4.46 -16.21
CA ASP A 44 12.81 -5.24 -14.96
C ASP A 44 11.66 -4.87 -14.02
N SER A 45 11.33 -3.58 -13.89
CA SER A 45 10.21 -3.09 -13.08
C SER A 45 8.81 -3.52 -13.54
N LEU A 46 8.70 -4.11 -14.72
CA LEU A 46 7.42 -4.59 -15.28
C LEU A 46 7.40 -6.10 -15.52
N LYS A 47 8.49 -6.82 -15.23
CA LYS A 47 8.54 -8.29 -15.43
C LYS A 47 7.57 -9.02 -14.53
N HIS A 48 7.43 -8.53 -13.29
CA HIS A 48 6.50 -9.04 -12.31
C HIS A 48 5.62 -7.89 -11.85
N VAL A 49 4.32 -8.05 -12.03
CA VAL A 49 3.33 -7.06 -11.60
C VAL A 49 2.43 -7.72 -10.56
N GLU A 50 2.36 -7.14 -9.38
CA GLU A 50 1.49 -7.62 -8.33
C GLU A 50 0.07 -7.09 -8.52
N VAL A 51 -0.91 -8.01 -8.56
CA VAL A 51 -2.34 -7.70 -8.62
C VAL A 51 -2.97 -8.17 -7.33
N THR A 52 -3.39 -7.24 -6.49
CA THR A 52 -3.90 -7.53 -5.14
C THR A 52 -5.36 -7.09 -5.03
N PRO A 53 -6.28 -7.97 -4.61
CA PRO A 53 -7.65 -7.58 -4.27
C PRO A 53 -7.70 -6.51 -3.19
N TYR A 54 -8.71 -5.64 -3.23
CA TYR A 54 -8.98 -4.72 -2.11
C TYR A 54 -9.22 -5.53 -0.85
N ARG A 55 -8.57 -5.13 0.24
CA ARG A 55 -8.65 -5.86 1.51
C ARG A 55 -8.80 -4.93 2.71
N ALA A 56 -9.54 -5.40 3.71
CA ALA A 56 -9.55 -4.86 5.06
C ALA A 56 -8.85 -5.85 6.00
N GLU A 57 -8.20 -5.32 7.01
CA GLU A 57 -7.54 -6.09 8.05
C GLU A 57 -8.44 -6.07 9.29
N VAL A 58 -8.98 -7.24 9.66
CA VAL A 58 -10.05 -7.32 10.67
C VAL A 58 -9.50 -7.38 12.10
N SER A 59 -8.33 -7.94 12.29
CA SER A 59 -7.68 -8.01 13.61
C SER A 59 -6.18 -8.31 13.47
N TYR A 60 -5.41 -7.91 14.48
CA TYR A 60 -4.00 -8.21 14.57
C TYR A 60 -3.76 -9.12 15.80
N SER A 61 -3.36 -10.37 15.58
CA SER A 61 -3.16 -11.35 16.65
C SER A 61 -1.88 -11.12 17.43
N ASP A 62 -0.86 -10.56 16.81
CA ASP A 62 0.50 -10.41 17.34
C ASP A 62 1.12 -9.03 17.13
N LYS A 63 0.29 -7.99 16.89
CA LYS A 63 0.70 -6.62 16.54
C LYS A 63 1.58 -6.53 15.28
N ARG A 64 1.45 -7.49 14.38
CA ARG A 64 2.27 -7.59 13.17
C ARG A 64 1.52 -8.13 11.96
N HIS A 65 0.77 -9.22 12.14
CA HIS A 65 0.05 -9.85 11.05
C HIS A 65 -1.44 -9.69 11.27
N PRO A 66 -2.19 -9.30 10.26
CA PRO A 66 -3.64 -9.41 10.35
C PRO A 66 -3.96 -10.89 10.57
N ALA A 67 -4.71 -11.18 11.63
CA ALA A 67 -5.16 -12.53 11.94
C ALA A 67 -6.10 -13.05 10.85
N THR A 68 -6.84 -12.12 10.23
CA THR A 68 -7.75 -12.41 9.13
C THR A 68 -7.72 -11.27 8.14
N VAL A 69 -7.55 -11.60 6.87
CA VAL A 69 -7.70 -10.67 5.75
C VAL A 69 -9.08 -10.91 5.14
N THR A 70 -9.87 -9.86 5.03
CA THR A 70 -11.16 -9.91 4.36
C THR A 70 -11.08 -9.09 3.08
N PHE A 71 -11.47 -9.67 1.96
CA PHE A 71 -11.58 -8.92 0.71
C PHE A 71 -12.77 -7.96 0.79
N VAL A 72 -12.54 -6.72 0.37
CA VAL A 72 -13.55 -5.65 0.36
C VAL A 72 -13.83 -5.22 -1.07
N ARG A 73 -14.89 -4.45 -1.26
CA ARG A 73 -15.35 -4.09 -2.61
C ARG A 73 -14.91 -2.70 -3.05
N THR A 74 -14.43 -1.88 -2.13
CA THR A 74 -14.15 -0.47 -2.40
C THR A 74 -12.67 -0.15 -2.17
N ILE A 75 -12.13 0.70 -3.01
CA ILE A 75 -10.75 1.19 -2.90
C ILE A 75 -10.55 2.00 -1.61
N GLU A 76 -11.60 2.68 -1.15
CA GLU A 76 -11.59 3.50 0.07
C GLU A 76 -11.25 2.66 1.30
N GLU A 77 -11.82 1.46 1.39
CA GLU A 77 -11.53 0.54 2.50
C GLU A 77 -10.09 0.04 2.45
N ASP A 78 -9.55 -0.24 1.25
CA ASP A 78 -8.16 -0.64 1.09
C ASP A 78 -7.19 0.50 1.44
N LEU A 79 -7.43 1.70 0.96
CA LEU A 79 -6.57 2.85 1.24
C LEU A 79 -6.58 3.24 2.73
N LYS A 80 -7.71 3.06 3.42
CA LYS A 80 -7.87 3.40 4.84
C LYS A 80 -6.97 2.58 5.78
N ARG A 81 -6.60 1.35 5.43
CA ARG A 81 -5.71 0.50 6.25
C ARG A 81 -4.23 0.80 6.05
N ARG A 82 -3.85 1.59 5.05
CA ARG A 82 -2.46 1.88 4.72
C ARG A 82 -1.78 2.70 5.81
N ASP A 83 -0.45 2.67 5.80
CA ASP A 83 0.37 3.28 6.85
C ASP A 83 0.42 4.81 6.78
N PHE A 84 0.84 5.36 5.63
CA PHE A 84 1.05 6.80 5.46
C PHE A 84 0.28 7.35 4.27
N THR A 85 -0.09 8.62 4.35
CA THR A 85 -0.90 9.31 3.32
C THR A 85 -0.26 9.27 1.95
N ILE A 86 1.08 9.41 1.88
CA ILE A 86 1.85 9.35 0.62
C ILE A 86 1.83 7.96 -0.04
N ASN A 87 1.54 6.91 0.74
CA ASN A 87 1.38 5.52 0.28
C ASN A 87 -0.10 5.13 0.12
N ALA A 88 -1.03 6.02 0.43
CA ALA A 88 -2.47 5.81 0.33
C ALA A 88 -3.08 6.59 -0.86
N LEU A 89 -2.34 6.64 -1.95
CA LEU A 89 -2.75 7.20 -3.24
C LEU A 89 -2.99 6.06 -4.22
N ALA A 90 -3.99 6.20 -5.07
CA ALA A 90 -4.20 5.30 -6.18
C ALA A 90 -4.47 6.07 -7.47
N LEU A 91 -4.15 5.44 -8.61
CA LEU A 91 -4.49 5.91 -9.93
C LEU A 91 -5.67 5.07 -10.42
N ASP A 92 -6.80 5.72 -10.63
CA ASP A 92 -7.91 5.14 -11.35
C ASP A 92 -7.66 5.34 -12.85
N LEU A 93 -7.48 4.22 -13.54
CA LEU A 93 -7.21 4.22 -14.97
C LEU A 93 -8.50 4.34 -15.81
N GLY A 94 -9.67 4.38 -15.14
CA GLY A 94 -10.97 4.37 -15.80
C GLY A 94 -11.27 3.04 -16.52
N THR A 95 -12.36 3.03 -17.27
CA THR A 95 -12.71 1.91 -18.14
C THR A 95 -12.04 2.07 -19.51
N TRP A 96 -11.35 1.02 -19.94
CA TRP A 96 -10.85 0.93 -21.30
C TRP A 96 -12.00 0.49 -22.22
N ASN A 97 -12.58 1.41 -22.96
CA ASN A 97 -13.59 1.04 -23.96
C ASN A 97 -12.89 0.57 -25.25
N THR A 98 -12.82 -0.76 -25.42
CA THR A 98 -12.18 -1.40 -26.57
C THR A 98 -12.89 -1.13 -27.89
N GLU A 99 -14.19 -0.78 -27.87
CA GLU A 99 -14.97 -0.52 -29.10
C GLU A 99 -14.67 0.86 -29.72
N HIS A 100 -14.29 1.84 -28.90
CA HIS A 100 -14.09 3.22 -29.36
C HIS A 100 -12.68 3.76 -29.13
N GLY A 101 -11.75 2.97 -28.52
CA GLY A 101 -10.38 3.38 -28.24
C GLY A 101 -10.26 4.58 -27.29
N ALA A 102 -11.35 4.97 -26.64
CA ALA A 102 -11.37 6.08 -25.70
C ALA A 102 -11.02 5.59 -24.30
N GLN A 103 -9.92 6.11 -23.76
CA GLN A 103 -9.59 5.93 -22.35
C GLN A 103 -10.30 7.02 -21.55
N GLU A 104 -11.02 6.64 -20.50
CA GLU A 104 -11.51 7.60 -19.54
C GLU A 104 -10.33 8.35 -18.88
N LYS A 105 -10.61 9.56 -18.44
CA LYS A 105 -9.58 10.42 -17.88
C LYS A 105 -8.98 9.79 -16.62
N ILE A 106 -7.68 9.53 -16.64
CA ILE A 106 -6.94 9.05 -15.47
C ILE A 106 -7.20 9.99 -14.29
N LYS A 107 -7.60 9.44 -13.16
CA LYS A 107 -7.93 10.19 -11.95
C LYS A 107 -7.07 9.71 -10.78
N ILE A 108 -6.52 10.65 -10.01
CA ILE A 108 -5.85 10.33 -8.75
C ILE A 108 -6.91 10.25 -7.65
N ILE A 109 -6.96 9.11 -6.97
CA ILE A 109 -7.74 8.91 -5.75
C ILE A 109 -6.83 9.25 -4.58
N ASP A 110 -7.17 10.33 -3.86
CA ASP A 110 -6.44 10.85 -2.70
C ASP A 110 -7.42 11.21 -1.59
N LEU A 111 -7.68 10.25 -0.71
CA LEU A 111 -8.66 10.40 0.36
C LEU A 111 -8.07 11.06 1.63
N PHE A 112 -6.76 11.09 1.73
CA PHE A 112 -6.06 11.48 2.97
C PHE A 112 -5.09 12.64 2.80
N GLY A 113 -5.08 13.29 1.62
CA GLY A 113 -4.25 14.45 1.34
C GLY A 113 -2.78 14.09 1.06
N GLY A 114 -2.51 12.89 0.57
CA GLY A 114 -1.16 12.40 0.28
C GLY A 114 -0.43 13.24 -0.79
N GLN A 115 -1.14 13.79 -1.78
CA GLN A 115 -0.53 14.69 -2.76
C GLN A 115 0.00 15.97 -2.11
N ASN A 116 -0.71 16.50 -1.12
CA ASN A 116 -0.27 17.66 -0.35
C ASN A 116 0.95 17.33 0.49
N ASP A 117 0.90 16.20 1.21
CA ASP A 117 2.02 15.75 2.04
C ASP A 117 3.29 15.50 1.19
N ILE A 118 3.15 15.01 -0.04
CA ILE A 118 4.27 14.92 -0.99
C ILE A 118 4.86 16.30 -1.32
N LYS A 119 4.02 17.31 -1.55
CA LYS A 119 4.47 18.68 -1.86
C LYS A 119 5.15 19.33 -0.66
N GLU A 120 4.61 19.11 0.53
CA GLU A 120 5.12 19.62 1.80
C GLU A 120 6.27 18.79 2.37
N LYS A 121 6.64 17.68 1.71
CA LYS A 121 7.65 16.70 2.16
C LYS A 121 7.37 16.17 3.56
N LEU A 122 6.15 15.70 3.80
CA LEU A 122 5.71 15.19 5.09
C LEU A 122 5.39 13.70 5.06
N ILE A 123 5.80 12.98 6.10
CA ILE A 123 5.35 11.63 6.41
C ILE A 123 4.26 11.73 7.49
N ARG A 124 3.02 11.51 7.07
CA ARG A 124 1.82 11.56 7.93
C ARG A 124 1.14 10.21 7.94
N ALA A 125 0.78 9.70 9.11
CA ALA A 125 -0.01 8.47 9.24
C ALA A 125 -1.43 8.66 8.70
N VAL A 126 -1.99 7.62 8.09
CA VAL A 126 -3.40 7.60 7.66
C VAL A 126 -4.30 7.53 8.90
N GLY A 127 -5.22 8.48 9.04
CA GLY A 127 -6.16 8.54 10.16
C GLY A 127 -5.48 8.79 11.51
N ASN A 128 -5.69 7.90 12.48
CA ASN A 128 -5.12 8.03 13.81
C ASN A 128 -3.75 7.31 13.90
N ALA A 129 -2.67 8.06 14.06
CA ALA A 129 -1.31 7.53 14.11
C ALA A 129 -1.10 6.51 15.25
N GLU A 130 -1.70 6.74 16.43
CA GLU A 130 -1.56 5.81 17.56
C GLU A 130 -2.21 4.45 17.27
N GLU A 131 -3.36 4.45 16.60
CA GLU A 131 -4.04 3.22 16.18
C GLU A 131 -3.20 2.46 15.15
N ARG A 132 -2.72 3.17 14.12
CA ARG A 132 -1.86 2.59 13.08
C ARG A 132 -0.61 1.90 13.65
N PHE A 133 0.03 2.50 14.65
CA PHE A 133 1.22 1.91 15.28
C PHE A 133 0.90 0.76 16.23
N LYS A 134 -0.29 0.75 16.86
CA LYS A 134 -0.76 -0.37 17.66
C LYS A 134 -1.13 -1.60 16.83
N GLU A 135 -1.61 -1.40 15.62
CA GLU A 135 -1.93 -2.47 14.67
C GLU A 135 -0.65 -3.16 14.19
N ASP A 136 0.30 -2.40 13.71
CA ASP A 136 1.60 -2.91 13.23
C ASP A 136 2.75 -2.02 13.70
N ALA A 137 3.52 -2.54 14.66
CA ALA A 137 4.67 -1.85 15.22
C ALA A 137 5.80 -1.60 14.20
N LEU A 138 5.86 -2.36 13.08
CA LEU A 138 6.82 -2.14 12.01
C LEU A 138 6.62 -0.76 11.35
N ARG A 139 5.41 -0.21 11.38
CA ARG A 139 5.12 1.14 10.84
C ARG A 139 5.93 2.25 11.52
N LEU A 140 6.36 2.05 12.78
CA LEU A 140 7.27 2.98 13.47
C LEU A 140 8.61 3.10 12.73
N LEU A 141 9.20 1.95 12.37
CA LEU A 141 10.46 1.91 11.63
C LEU A 141 10.28 2.36 10.17
N ARG A 142 9.14 2.02 9.57
CA ARG A 142 8.79 2.47 8.21
C ARG A 142 8.69 3.98 8.11
N ALA A 143 8.16 4.68 9.15
CA ALA A 143 8.13 6.15 9.19
C ALA A 143 9.54 6.73 9.11
N ALA A 144 10.46 6.26 9.96
CA ALA A 144 11.84 6.73 9.96
C ALA A 144 12.55 6.42 8.64
N ARG A 145 12.36 5.20 8.09
CA ARG A 145 12.94 4.80 6.82
C ARG A 145 12.46 5.69 5.68
N LEU A 146 11.16 5.90 5.56
CA LEU A 146 10.59 6.74 4.50
C LEU A 146 11.04 8.19 4.61
N ALA A 147 11.08 8.76 5.83
CA ALA A 147 11.58 10.10 6.08
C ALA A 147 13.01 10.25 5.57
N THR A 148 13.90 9.30 5.90
CA THR A 148 15.29 9.30 5.45
C THR A 148 15.44 9.09 3.94
N GLN A 149 14.71 8.12 3.36
CA GLN A 149 14.82 7.78 1.93
C GLN A 149 14.29 8.88 1.01
N LEU A 150 13.27 9.61 1.44
CA LEU A 150 12.62 10.64 0.65
C LEU A 150 13.12 12.05 0.96
N ASP A 151 13.91 12.22 2.03
CA ASP A 151 14.27 13.53 2.58
C ASP A 151 13.03 14.34 2.97
N PHE A 152 12.14 13.69 3.75
CA PHE A 152 10.87 14.24 4.24
C PHE A 152 10.89 14.33 5.76
N ASP A 153 10.19 15.34 6.30
CA ASP A 153 9.94 15.46 7.73
C ASP A 153 8.80 14.55 8.18
N ILE A 154 8.81 14.15 9.46
CA ILE A 154 7.67 13.44 10.05
C ILE A 154 6.71 14.47 10.63
N GLU A 155 5.44 14.39 10.24
CA GLU A 155 4.38 15.27 10.73
C GLU A 155 4.30 15.24 12.27
N PRO A 156 4.11 16.40 12.97
CA PRO A 156 4.25 16.50 14.43
C PRO A 156 3.38 15.52 15.24
N LYS A 157 2.13 15.28 14.86
CA LYS A 157 1.25 14.32 15.55
C LYS A 157 1.72 12.88 15.34
N THR A 158 2.17 12.56 14.13
CA THR A 158 2.78 11.26 13.80
C THR A 158 4.06 11.05 14.60
N ALA A 159 4.94 12.07 14.69
CA ALA A 159 6.16 12.02 15.47
C ALA A 159 5.89 11.83 16.99
N SER A 160 4.89 12.52 17.52
CA SER A 160 4.44 12.35 18.91
C SER A 160 3.96 10.91 19.17
N ALA A 161 3.15 10.34 18.27
CA ALA A 161 2.69 8.97 18.37
C ALA A 161 3.84 7.97 18.29
N ILE A 162 4.84 8.20 17.42
CA ILE A 162 6.06 7.38 17.35
C ILE A 162 6.75 7.37 18.72
N LYS A 163 7.05 8.53 19.29
CA LYS A 163 7.72 8.64 20.61
C LYS A 163 6.96 7.89 21.69
N LYS A 164 5.63 8.02 21.72
CA LYS A 164 4.77 7.37 22.71
C LYS A 164 4.76 5.84 22.59
N HIS A 165 4.91 5.31 21.38
CA HIS A 165 4.73 3.89 21.08
C HIS A 165 6.05 3.14 20.76
N THR A 166 7.22 3.75 20.96
CA THR A 166 8.54 3.10 20.74
C THR A 166 8.68 1.76 21.45
N GLY A 167 8.06 1.58 22.62
CA GLY A 167 8.05 0.32 23.36
C GLY A 167 7.44 -0.86 22.60
N LEU A 168 6.65 -0.62 21.54
CA LEU A 168 6.10 -1.66 20.68
C LEU A 168 7.17 -2.32 19.80
N LEU A 169 8.31 -1.68 19.58
CA LEU A 169 9.40 -2.22 18.77
C LEU A 169 9.97 -3.53 19.32
N ARG A 170 9.81 -3.80 20.61
CA ARG A 170 10.20 -5.09 21.23
C ARG A 170 9.46 -6.30 20.62
N PHE A 171 8.32 -6.08 19.96
CA PHE A 171 7.54 -7.11 19.28
C PHE A 171 7.94 -7.29 17.81
N VAL A 172 8.77 -6.40 17.27
CA VAL A 172 9.28 -6.51 15.91
C VAL A 172 10.48 -7.44 15.88
N ALA A 173 10.45 -8.44 15.01
CA ALA A 173 11.57 -9.36 14.85
C ALA A 173 12.83 -8.62 14.39
N LYS A 174 14.00 -8.97 14.95
CA LYS A 174 15.28 -8.29 14.70
C LYS A 174 15.66 -8.30 13.21
N GLU A 175 15.33 -9.37 12.49
CA GLU A 175 15.62 -9.54 11.06
C GLU A 175 14.92 -8.52 10.16
N ARG A 176 13.89 -7.83 10.67
CA ARG A 176 13.17 -6.77 9.95
C ARG A 176 13.58 -5.35 10.31
N MET A 177 14.54 -5.22 11.23
CA MET A 177 15.06 -3.92 11.64
C MET A 177 16.26 -3.46 10.80
N HIS A 178 16.66 -4.27 9.81
CA HIS A 178 17.80 -4.00 8.90
C HIS A 178 17.32 -3.52 7.54
#